data_dcc85b44c993f051dfdf9cbb6d2a9f1a
#
_entry.id   dcc85b44c993f051dfdf9cbb6d2a9f1a
#
_cell.length_a   1.000
_cell.length_b   1.000
_cell.length_c   1.000
_cell.angle_alpha   90.00
_cell.angle_beta   90.00
_cell.angle_gamma   90.00
#
_symmetry.space_group_name_H-M   'P 1'
#
loop_
_entity.id
_entity.type
_entity.pdbx_description
1 polymer ?
#
loop_
_entity_poly.entity_id
_entity_poly.type
_entity_poly.pdbx_seq_one_letter_code
_entity_poly.pdbx_strand_id
1 'polypeptide(L)'
;MSISAPITATADCPVKALLRRPGGSLAMLTEAKGGFPRRPGAMMALWPDGGRVGRLGAGCIDADIAAHLDAPGPVTRLTYGVGGPVDLPLPCGGTVQIALIHKPDPDWLGAIWDDRIRRRTGRWCLNLRTGAPCRAGDPDPDDFSLVLPPPPAFQIHGEGDEAQALTTLVAAMDMPVMGQDATPDAHTAVVTLFHDHDRELPALARALRSEAFYIGALGSRRAQAARLAALTEQGFDLAALDRITGPIGVVSPARDPRLIAASALTQILAAYEVLTA
;
A
#
# COMPACT_ATOMS: atom_id res chain seq x y z
N MET A 1 -10.82 -5.60 -26.72
CA MET A 1 -10.58 -5.87 -25.29
C MET A 1 -9.49 -4.93 -24.83
N SER A 2 -9.85 -3.83 -24.18
CA SER A 2 -8.87 -2.87 -23.68
C SER A 2 -8.36 -3.38 -22.34
N ILE A 3 -7.12 -3.84 -22.27
CA ILE A 3 -6.45 -4.17 -21.03
C ILE A 3 -6.18 -2.83 -20.34
N SER A 4 -6.95 -2.56 -19.29
CA SER A 4 -6.75 -1.37 -18.45
C SER A 4 -5.37 -1.45 -17.80
N ALA A 5 -4.57 -0.40 -17.96
CA ALA A 5 -3.23 -0.29 -17.36
C ALA A 5 -3.26 -0.54 -15.83
N PRO A 6 -2.19 -1.10 -15.25
CA PRO A 6 -2.11 -1.30 -13.80
C PRO A 6 -2.25 0.04 -13.09
N ILE A 7 -2.89 0.02 -11.92
CA ILE A 7 -3.08 1.21 -11.08
C ILE A 7 -1.70 1.65 -10.59
N THR A 8 -1.23 2.79 -11.09
CA THR A 8 0.01 3.37 -10.59
C THR A 8 -0.25 4.12 -9.27
N ALA A 9 0.61 3.96 -8.29
CA ALA A 9 0.38 4.45 -6.92
C ALA A 9 0.26 5.98 -6.82
N THR A 10 0.73 6.72 -7.83
CA THR A 10 0.73 8.18 -7.84
C THR A 10 0.02 8.80 -9.03
N ALA A 11 0.11 8.21 -10.22
CA ALA A 11 -0.51 8.76 -11.43
C ALA A 11 -2.02 8.45 -11.48
N ASP A 12 -2.42 7.23 -11.08
CA ASP A 12 -3.79 6.73 -11.19
C ASP A 12 -4.48 6.59 -9.82
N CYS A 13 -4.14 7.44 -8.84
CA CYS A 13 -4.81 7.47 -7.55
C CYS A 13 -6.23 8.06 -7.71
N PRO A 14 -7.31 7.33 -7.37
CA PRO A 14 -8.69 7.79 -7.51
C PRO A 14 -8.96 9.14 -6.83
N VAL A 15 -8.42 9.34 -5.63
CA VAL A 15 -8.55 10.60 -4.88
C VAL A 15 -7.91 11.76 -5.65
N LYS A 16 -6.66 11.59 -6.13
CA LYS A 16 -5.97 12.60 -6.94
C LYS A 16 -6.71 12.89 -8.25
N ALA A 17 -7.27 11.85 -8.87
CA ALA A 17 -8.02 12.00 -10.12
C ALA A 17 -9.30 12.84 -9.92
N LEU A 18 -10.04 12.60 -8.83
CA LEU A 18 -11.22 13.39 -8.47
C LEU A 18 -10.89 14.85 -8.14
N LEU A 19 -9.78 15.10 -7.44
CA LEU A 19 -9.29 16.47 -7.18
C LEU A 19 -8.91 17.20 -8.46
N ARG A 20 -8.33 16.51 -9.45
CA ARG A 20 -7.96 17.10 -10.75
C ARG A 20 -9.13 17.30 -11.69
N ARG A 21 -10.14 16.45 -11.58
CA ARG A 21 -11.33 16.45 -12.41
C ARG A 21 -12.57 16.31 -11.55
N PRO A 22 -13.14 17.44 -11.06
CA PRO A 22 -14.37 17.43 -10.28
C PRO A 22 -15.57 16.85 -11.05
N GLY A 23 -16.63 16.51 -10.31
CA GLY A 23 -17.87 15.98 -10.88
C GLY A 23 -17.89 14.46 -11.10
N GLY A 24 -16.87 13.77 -10.65
CA GLY A 24 -16.87 12.30 -10.58
C GLY A 24 -17.44 11.78 -9.27
N SER A 25 -17.73 10.48 -9.25
CA SER A 25 -18.14 9.71 -8.07
C SER A 25 -16.99 8.85 -7.54
N LEU A 26 -17.00 8.59 -6.23
CA LEU A 26 -16.03 7.71 -5.57
C LEU A 26 -16.73 6.42 -5.15
N ALA A 27 -16.37 5.31 -5.75
CA ALA A 27 -16.72 3.99 -5.25
C ALA A 27 -15.65 3.50 -4.26
N MET A 28 -16.08 3.02 -3.10
CA MET A 28 -15.20 2.55 -2.03
C MET A 28 -15.68 1.21 -1.50
N LEU A 29 -14.76 0.24 -1.41
CA LEU A 29 -15.01 -1.04 -0.78
C LEU A 29 -15.12 -0.83 0.74
N THR A 30 -16.28 -1.12 1.31
CA THR A 30 -16.55 -0.95 2.74
C THR A 30 -16.48 -2.25 3.53
N GLU A 31 -16.80 -3.37 2.88
CA GLU A 31 -16.70 -4.69 3.50
C GLU A 31 -16.27 -5.73 2.46
N ALA A 32 -15.44 -6.68 2.88
CA ALA A 32 -15.05 -7.84 2.08
C ALA A 32 -15.02 -9.08 2.97
N LYS A 33 -15.77 -10.10 2.61
CA LYS A 33 -15.80 -11.42 3.26
C LYS A 33 -15.35 -12.49 2.26
N GLY A 34 -14.60 -13.47 2.75
CA GLY A 34 -14.03 -14.52 1.91
C GLY A 34 -12.76 -14.09 1.18
N GLY A 35 -12.43 -14.80 0.08
CA GLY A 35 -11.16 -14.62 -0.66
C GLY A 35 -11.11 -13.41 -1.62
N PHE A 36 -11.81 -12.32 -1.34
CA PHE A 36 -11.79 -11.15 -2.23
C PHE A 36 -10.41 -10.47 -2.24
N PRO A 37 -9.83 -10.14 -3.41
CA PRO A 37 -8.43 -9.75 -3.53
C PRO A 37 -8.15 -8.26 -3.20
N ARG A 38 -9.10 -7.58 -2.55
CA ARG A 38 -8.95 -6.19 -2.10
C ARG A 38 -9.47 -6.03 -0.68
N ARG A 39 -8.88 -5.08 0.04
CA ARG A 39 -9.27 -4.74 1.42
C ARG A 39 -10.29 -3.59 1.44
N PRO A 40 -11.11 -3.47 2.49
CA PRO A 40 -11.88 -2.27 2.76
C PRO A 40 -10.98 -1.02 2.69
N GLY A 41 -11.53 0.07 2.14
CA GLY A 41 -10.76 1.27 1.81
C GLY A 41 -10.19 1.31 0.37
N ALA A 42 -10.26 0.20 -0.40
CA ALA A 42 -9.95 0.24 -1.84
C ALA A 42 -10.95 1.16 -2.56
N MET A 43 -10.46 1.96 -3.50
CA MET A 43 -11.23 3.02 -4.15
C MET A 43 -11.19 2.94 -5.68
N MET A 44 -12.23 3.45 -6.32
CA MET A 44 -12.31 3.69 -7.76
C MET A 44 -13.05 5.01 -8.00
N ALA A 45 -12.49 5.88 -8.83
CA ALA A 45 -13.14 7.10 -9.30
C ALA A 45 -13.83 6.83 -10.65
N LEU A 46 -15.04 7.40 -10.84
CA LEU A 46 -15.85 7.22 -12.04
C LEU A 46 -16.48 8.55 -12.46
N TRP A 47 -16.67 8.70 -13.78
CA TRP A 47 -17.35 9.87 -14.38
C TRP A 47 -18.44 9.42 -15.35
N PRO A 48 -19.50 10.24 -15.55
CA PRO A 48 -20.61 9.92 -16.45
C PRO A 48 -20.20 9.65 -17.91
N ASP A 49 -19.07 10.21 -18.36
CA ASP A 49 -18.53 9.99 -19.70
C ASP A 49 -17.79 8.65 -19.88
N GLY A 50 -17.82 7.79 -18.88
CA GLY A 50 -17.13 6.49 -18.86
C GLY A 50 -15.68 6.54 -18.41
N GLY A 51 -15.14 7.72 -18.06
CA GLY A 51 -13.82 7.87 -17.44
C GLY A 51 -13.76 7.14 -16.10
N ARG A 52 -12.67 6.43 -15.82
CA ARG A 52 -12.44 5.77 -14.53
C ARG A 52 -10.96 5.67 -14.18
N VAL A 53 -10.69 5.75 -12.88
CA VAL A 53 -9.37 5.56 -12.30
C VAL A 53 -9.48 4.62 -11.10
N GLY A 54 -8.66 3.59 -11.06
CA GLY A 54 -8.75 2.51 -10.09
C GLY A 54 -9.68 1.38 -10.52
N ARG A 55 -9.74 0.36 -9.65
CA ARG A 55 -10.59 -0.84 -9.83
C ARG A 55 -10.96 -1.40 -8.47
N LEU A 56 -12.19 -1.91 -8.34
CA LEU A 56 -12.62 -2.61 -7.13
C LEU A 56 -12.75 -4.11 -7.33
N GLY A 57 -13.13 -4.55 -8.52
CA GLY A 57 -13.35 -5.97 -8.76
C GLY A 57 -12.94 -6.43 -10.16
N ALA A 58 -13.49 -7.57 -10.58
CA ALA A 58 -13.49 -8.00 -11.96
C ALA A 58 -14.38 -7.07 -12.80
N GLY A 59 -14.18 -7.03 -14.11
CA GLY A 59 -14.81 -6.05 -15.00
C GLY A 59 -16.34 -5.98 -14.91
N CYS A 60 -17.04 -7.08 -14.55
CA CYS A 60 -18.48 -7.10 -14.35
C CYS A 60 -18.93 -6.26 -13.14
N ILE A 61 -18.21 -6.33 -12.01
CA ILE A 61 -18.51 -5.51 -10.82
C ILE A 61 -18.25 -4.04 -11.13
N ASP A 62 -17.09 -3.72 -11.72
CA ASP A 62 -16.75 -2.34 -12.06
C ASP A 62 -17.72 -1.73 -13.08
N ALA A 63 -18.27 -2.55 -13.99
CA ALA A 63 -19.29 -2.13 -14.96
C ALA A 63 -20.66 -1.91 -14.30
N ASP A 64 -21.05 -2.77 -13.38
CA ASP A 64 -22.30 -2.62 -12.63
C ASP A 64 -22.27 -1.38 -11.72
N ILE A 65 -21.14 -1.12 -11.02
CA ILE A 65 -20.96 0.13 -10.25
C ILE A 65 -21.16 1.35 -11.16
N ALA A 66 -20.59 1.33 -12.37
CA ALA A 66 -20.73 2.45 -13.31
C ALA A 66 -22.19 2.65 -13.77
N ALA A 67 -23.00 1.60 -13.88
CA ALA A 67 -24.42 1.70 -14.21
C ALA A 67 -25.26 2.41 -13.12
N HIS A 68 -24.72 2.55 -11.91
CA HIS A 68 -25.40 3.22 -10.80
C HIS A 68 -24.98 4.70 -10.62
N LEU A 69 -24.23 5.29 -11.56
CA LEU A 69 -23.77 6.69 -11.45
C LEU A 69 -24.92 7.71 -11.38
N ASP A 70 -26.06 7.40 -12.00
CA ASP A 70 -27.26 8.26 -12.01
C ASP A 70 -28.28 7.87 -10.91
N ALA A 71 -27.92 6.97 -9.99
CA ALA A 71 -28.79 6.60 -8.89
C ALA A 71 -29.10 7.78 -7.97
N PRO A 72 -30.31 7.88 -7.42
CA PRO A 72 -30.69 9.02 -6.56
C PRO A 72 -30.00 8.96 -5.20
N GLY A 73 -29.78 10.13 -4.60
CA GLY A 73 -29.22 10.31 -3.27
C GLY A 73 -27.71 10.51 -3.26
N PRO A 74 -27.13 10.75 -2.08
CA PRO A 74 -25.71 11.04 -1.94
C PRO A 74 -24.81 9.80 -1.99
N VAL A 75 -25.33 8.63 -1.59
CA VAL A 75 -24.62 7.35 -1.57
C VAL A 75 -25.51 6.23 -2.04
N THR A 76 -24.99 5.39 -2.94
CA THR A 76 -25.61 4.12 -3.32
C THR A 76 -24.80 2.97 -2.70
N ARG A 77 -25.46 2.09 -1.94
CA ARG A 77 -24.84 0.89 -1.36
C ARG A 77 -25.07 -0.28 -2.28
N LEU A 78 -24.02 -0.95 -2.69
CA LEU A 78 -24.03 -2.10 -3.58
C LEU A 78 -23.46 -3.32 -2.86
N THR A 79 -24.13 -4.45 -2.98
CA THR A 79 -23.70 -5.73 -2.39
C THR A 79 -23.61 -6.78 -3.49
N TYR A 80 -22.46 -7.44 -3.59
CA TYR A 80 -22.18 -8.49 -4.55
C TYR A 80 -21.79 -9.79 -3.85
N GLY A 81 -22.09 -10.92 -4.47
CA GLY A 81 -21.83 -12.25 -3.94
C GLY A 81 -23.04 -12.88 -3.26
N VAL A 82 -22.80 -13.88 -2.42
CA VAL A 82 -23.87 -14.68 -1.80
C VAL A 82 -24.78 -13.81 -0.94
N GLY A 83 -26.07 -13.80 -1.26
CA GLY A 83 -27.10 -13.02 -0.55
C GLY A 83 -27.21 -11.56 -0.97
N GLY A 84 -26.48 -11.12 -2.01
CA GLY A 84 -26.64 -9.80 -2.61
C GLY A 84 -27.87 -9.71 -3.51
N PRO A 85 -28.46 -8.51 -3.72
CA PRO A 85 -29.60 -8.32 -4.62
C PRO A 85 -29.22 -8.50 -6.09
N VAL A 86 -27.95 -8.43 -6.44
CA VAL A 86 -27.41 -8.73 -7.76
C VAL A 86 -26.78 -10.11 -7.68
N ASP A 87 -27.36 -11.08 -8.42
CA ASP A 87 -26.82 -12.44 -8.51
C ASP A 87 -25.57 -12.46 -9.41
N LEU A 88 -24.52 -11.78 -8.96
CA LEU A 88 -23.18 -11.85 -9.53
C LEU A 88 -22.33 -12.72 -8.59
N PRO A 89 -22.29 -14.03 -8.84
CA PRO A 89 -21.50 -14.92 -8.00
C PRO A 89 -20.02 -14.52 -8.11
N LEU A 90 -19.42 -14.22 -6.96
CA LEU A 90 -18.00 -14.00 -6.91
C LEU A 90 -17.28 -15.35 -7.05
N PRO A 91 -16.30 -15.49 -7.96
CA PRO A 91 -15.55 -16.74 -8.13
C PRO A 91 -14.89 -17.24 -6.82
N CYS A 92 -14.62 -16.32 -5.90
CA CYS A 92 -14.06 -16.60 -4.58
C CYS A 92 -15.12 -17.01 -3.52
N GLY A 93 -16.41 -17.06 -3.87
CA GLY A 93 -17.52 -17.42 -2.93
C GLY A 93 -17.75 -16.42 -1.81
N GLY A 94 -17.16 -15.23 -1.87
CA GLY A 94 -17.27 -14.19 -0.85
C GLY A 94 -18.46 -13.26 -1.06
N THR A 95 -18.55 -12.25 -0.18
CA THR A 95 -19.48 -11.12 -0.28
C THR A 95 -18.71 -9.83 -0.12
N VAL A 96 -19.05 -8.82 -0.93
CA VAL A 96 -18.45 -7.48 -0.81
C VAL A 96 -19.53 -6.42 -0.76
N GLN A 97 -19.26 -5.36 0.01
CA GLN A 97 -20.08 -4.17 0.06
C GLN A 97 -19.29 -2.99 -0.47
N ILE A 98 -19.91 -2.20 -1.33
CA ILE A 98 -19.34 -1.04 -1.95
C ILE A 98 -20.27 0.15 -1.73
N ALA A 99 -19.71 1.28 -1.28
CA ALA A 99 -20.39 2.57 -1.23
C ALA A 99 -19.97 3.39 -2.45
N LEU A 100 -20.95 3.78 -3.28
CA LEU A 100 -20.74 4.73 -4.36
C LEU A 100 -21.19 6.11 -3.89
N ILE A 101 -20.24 7.01 -3.62
CA ILE A 101 -20.42 8.37 -3.16
C ILE A 101 -20.51 9.25 -4.42
N HIS A 102 -21.70 9.85 -4.69
CA HIS A 102 -21.95 10.57 -5.94
C HIS A 102 -21.27 11.93 -6.02
N LYS A 103 -21.07 12.59 -4.89
CA LYS A 103 -20.40 13.90 -4.80
C LYS A 103 -19.49 13.90 -3.57
N PRO A 104 -18.32 13.25 -3.65
CA PRO A 104 -17.40 13.24 -2.52
C PRO A 104 -16.93 14.64 -2.20
N ASP A 105 -16.82 14.94 -0.90
CA ASP A 105 -16.39 16.24 -0.39
C ASP A 105 -14.95 16.54 -0.86
N PRO A 106 -14.69 17.65 -1.57
CA PRO A 106 -13.36 17.99 -2.07
C PRO A 106 -12.33 18.24 -0.97
N ASP A 107 -12.75 18.82 0.17
CA ASP A 107 -11.84 19.11 1.29
C ASP A 107 -11.42 17.80 1.97
N TRP A 108 -12.36 16.86 2.13
CA TRP A 108 -12.05 15.52 2.62
C TRP A 108 -11.10 14.76 1.68
N LEU A 109 -11.34 14.81 0.37
CA LEU A 109 -10.43 14.23 -0.62
C LEU A 109 -9.04 14.90 -0.57
N GLY A 110 -9.00 16.22 -0.42
CA GLY A 110 -7.78 17.01 -0.31
C GLY A 110 -6.95 16.60 0.91
N ALA A 111 -7.61 16.41 2.05
CA ALA A 111 -6.95 15.99 3.27
C ALA A 111 -6.40 14.55 3.20
N ILE A 112 -7.15 13.61 2.58
CA ILE A 112 -6.64 12.25 2.30
C ILE A 112 -5.40 12.32 1.40
N TRP A 113 -5.44 13.16 0.37
CA TRP A 113 -4.31 13.32 -0.54
C TRP A 113 -3.09 13.92 0.15
N ASP A 114 -3.29 14.92 1.03
CA ASP A 114 -2.23 15.54 1.83
C ASP A 114 -1.54 14.53 2.77
N ASP A 115 -2.30 13.68 3.46
CA ASP A 115 -1.72 12.60 4.26
C ASP A 115 -0.87 11.65 3.40
N ARG A 116 -1.37 11.30 2.21
CA ARG A 116 -0.67 10.40 1.30
C ARG A 116 0.66 10.98 0.82
N ILE A 117 0.70 12.25 0.39
CA ILE A 117 1.94 12.88 -0.09
C ILE A 117 2.92 13.15 1.02
N ARG A 118 2.44 13.40 2.25
CA ARG A 118 3.27 13.55 3.46
C ARG A 118 3.63 12.23 4.10
N ARG A 119 3.28 11.11 3.48
CA ARG A 119 3.55 9.76 3.97
C ARG A 119 3.05 9.51 5.40
N ARG A 120 1.89 10.03 5.74
CA ARG A 120 1.22 9.81 7.02
C ARG A 120 0.13 8.75 6.90
N THR A 121 -0.03 7.91 7.93
CA THR A 121 -1.20 7.04 8.05
C THR A 121 -2.43 7.89 8.37
N GLY A 122 -3.30 8.07 7.38
CA GLY A 122 -4.56 8.78 7.57
C GLY A 122 -5.60 7.91 8.28
N ARG A 123 -6.30 8.49 9.24
CA ARG A 123 -7.50 7.90 9.86
C ARG A 123 -8.70 8.71 9.47
N TRP A 124 -9.61 8.08 8.72
CA TRP A 124 -10.70 8.76 8.04
C TRP A 124 -12.03 8.12 8.42
N CYS A 125 -13.07 8.90 8.43
CA CYS A 125 -14.42 8.44 8.63
C CYS A 125 -15.37 9.09 7.61
N LEU A 126 -16.28 8.28 7.07
CA LEU A 126 -17.29 8.69 6.12
C LEU A 126 -18.64 8.11 6.54
N ASN A 127 -19.66 8.96 6.62
CA ASN A 127 -21.03 8.50 6.86
C ASN A 127 -21.62 7.94 5.57
N LEU A 128 -21.97 6.66 5.55
CA LEU A 128 -22.43 5.93 4.36
C LEU A 128 -23.88 6.23 3.97
N ARG A 129 -24.59 7.03 4.74
CA ARG A 129 -25.93 7.50 4.40
C ARG A 129 -25.91 8.88 3.72
N THR A 130 -25.04 9.75 4.18
CA THR A 130 -24.95 11.14 3.72
C THR A 130 -23.82 11.39 2.73
N GLY A 131 -22.81 10.52 2.68
CA GLY A 131 -21.60 10.72 1.90
C GLY A 131 -20.65 11.80 2.44
N ALA A 132 -20.95 12.32 3.61
CA ALA A 132 -20.16 13.36 4.26
C ALA A 132 -19.13 12.77 5.24
N PRO A 133 -18.02 13.48 5.53
CA PRO A 133 -17.14 13.13 6.63
C PRO A 133 -17.90 13.00 7.95
N CYS A 134 -17.52 12.04 8.80
CA CYS A 134 -18.15 11.88 10.12
C CYS A 134 -17.93 13.10 10.99
N ARG A 135 -18.88 13.37 11.88
CA ARG A 135 -18.77 14.43 12.87
C ARG A 135 -18.03 13.92 14.10
N ALA A 136 -17.11 14.71 14.61
CA ALA A 136 -16.40 14.39 15.82
C ALA A 136 -17.38 14.36 17.03
N GLY A 137 -17.33 13.29 17.83
CA GLY A 137 -18.07 13.20 19.10
C GLY A 137 -19.51 12.70 19.01
N ASP A 138 -20.02 12.39 17.82
CA ASP A 138 -21.39 11.87 17.63
C ASP A 138 -21.37 10.68 16.64
N PRO A 139 -21.06 9.44 17.14
CA PRO A 139 -20.99 8.26 16.30
C PRO A 139 -22.38 7.88 15.75
N ASP A 140 -22.46 7.67 14.43
CA ASP A 140 -23.66 7.23 13.71
C ASP A 140 -23.47 5.75 13.30
N PRO A 141 -24.52 4.90 13.35
CA PRO A 141 -24.44 3.51 12.86
C PRO A 141 -24.00 3.38 11.39
N ASP A 142 -24.19 4.43 10.60
CA ASP A 142 -23.76 4.47 9.21
C ASP A 142 -22.33 4.98 9.02
N ASP A 143 -21.60 5.26 10.11
CA ASP A 143 -20.22 5.71 10.03
C ASP A 143 -19.27 4.57 9.67
N PHE A 144 -18.53 4.77 8.61
CA PHE A 144 -17.47 3.87 8.15
C PHE A 144 -16.10 4.48 8.39
N SER A 145 -15.33 3.87 9.28
CA SER A 145 -13.96 4.27 9.58
C SER A 145 -12.97 3.48 8.73
N LEU A 146 -11.96 4.16 8.20
CA LEU A 146 -10.90 3.55 7.42
C LEU A 146 -9.53 4.09 7.83
N VAL A 147 -8.53 3.23 7.75
CA VAL A 147 -7.12 3.57 7.94
C VAL A 147 -6.43 3.43 6.59
N LEU A 148 -5.79 4.50 6.14
CA LEU A 148 -5.10 4.55 4.86
C LEU A 148 -3.60 4.79 5.10
N PRO A 149 -2.77 3.73 5.20
CA PRO A 149 -1.33 3.89 5.23
C PRO A 149 -0.81 4.36 3.86
N PRO A 150 0.29 5.12 3.80
CA PRO A 150 0.96 5.41 2.54
C PRO A 150 1.55 4.12 1.94
N PRO A 151 1.85 4.05 0.64
CA PRO A 151 2.57 2.90 0.09
C PRO A 151 3.95 2.77 0.75
N PRO A 152 4.48 1.54 0.91
CA PRO A 152 5.83 1.35 1.42
C PRO A 152 6.84 2.03 0.51
N ALA A 153 7.81 2.72 1.08
CA ALA A 153 8.95 3.26 0.34
C ALA A 153 10.19 2.41 0.58
N PHE A 154 11.13 2.50 -0.32
CA PHE A 154 12.36 1.72 -0.27
C PHE A 154 13.57 2.64 -0.30
N GLN A 155 14.49 2.44 0.63
CA GLN A 155 15.81 3.02 0.60
C GLN A 155 16.81 1.88 0.35
N ILE A 156 17.36 1.85 -0.86
CA ILE A 156 18.21 0.74 -1.33
C ILE A 156 19.66 1.21 -1.35
N HIS A 157 20.49 0.54 -0.58
CA HIS A 157 21.92 0.74 -0.50
C HIS A 157 22.64 -0.43 -1.15
N GLY A 158 23.40 -0.18 -2.19
CA GLY A 158 24.16 -1.17 -2.97
C GLY A 158 24.38 -0.68 -4.39
N GLU A 159 25.35 -1.28 -5.07
CA GLU A 159 25.74 -0.91 -6.45
C GLU A 159 25.73 -2.11 -7.40
N GLY A 160 25.42 -3.31 -6.89
CA GLY A 160 25.43 -4.56 -7.66
C GLY A 160 24.12 -4.81 -8.41
N ASP A 161 24.10 -5.92 -9.13
CA ASP A 161 22.95 -6.37 -9.93
C ASP A 161 21.71 -6.61 -9.07
N GLU A 162 21.87 -7.04 -7.81
CA GLU A 162 20.79 -7.24 -6.86
C GLU A 162 20.08 -5.91 -6.52
N ALA A 163 20.85 -4.85 -6.29
CA ALA A 163 20.32 -3.53 -5.98
C ALA A 163 19.58 -2.94 -7.20
N GLN A 164 20.13 -3.11 -8.38
CA GLN A 164 19.50 -2.68 -9.63
C GLN A 164 18.21 -3.47 -9.90
N ALA A 165 18.24 -4.79 -9.73
CA ALA A 165 17.06 -5.64 -9.90
C ALA A 165 15.94 -5.27 -8.90
N LEU A 166 16.27 -5.07 -7.62
CA LEU A 166 15.29 -4.64 -6.61
C LEU A 166 14.70 -3.28 -6.94
N THR A 167 15.54 -2.30 -7.30
CA THR A 167 15.09 -0.97 -7.72
C THR A 167 14.11 -1.05 -8.90
N THR A 168 14.41 -1.88 -9.89
CA THR A 168 13.54 -2.09 -11.05
C THR A 168 12.20 -2.69 -10.66
N LEU A 169 12.18 -3.70 -9.79
CA LEU A 169 10.95 -4.34 -9.31
C LEU A 169 10.09 -3.36 -8.51
N VAL A 170 10.69 -2.60 -7.60
CA VAL A 170 10.02 -1.59 -6.78
C VAL A 170 9.40 -0.51 -7.67
N ALA A 171 10.13 -0.01 -8.65
CA ALA A 171 9.64 0.98 -9.61
C ALA A 171 8.51 0.43 -10.49
N ALA A 172 8.59 -0.83 -10.92
CA ALA A 172 7.53 -1.49 -11.70
C ALA A 172 6.21 -1.68 -10.92
N MET A 173 6.28 -1.64 -9.58
CA MET A 173 5.12 -1.67 -8.70
C MET A 173 4.68 -0.26 -8.24
N ASP A 174 5.23 0.80 -8.82
CA ASP A 174 4.98 2.21 -8.49
C ASP A 174 5.20 2.55 -7.00
N MET A 175 6.13 1.84 -6.35
CA MET A 175 6.52 2.14 -4.98
C MET A 175 7.66 3.17 -4.96
N PRO A 176 7.63 4.14 -4.01
CA PRO A 176 8.67 5.17 -3.93
C PRO A 176 10.04 4.58 -3.60
N VAL A 177 11.06 4.99 -4.35
CA VAL A 177 12.47 4.78 -3.99
C VAL A 177 13.01 6.10 -3.42
N MET A 178 13.48 6.06 -2.18
CA MET A 178 14.02 7.22 -1.48
C MET A 178 15.52 7.35 -1.71
N GLY A 179 16.02 8.59 -1.69
CA GLY A 179 17.45 8.83 -1.71
C GLY A 179 18.14 8.24 -0.47
N GLN A 180 19.38 7.80 -0.64
CA GLN A 180 20.15 7.13 0.44
C GLN A 180 20.41 8.01 1.66
N ASP A 181 20.34 9.35 1.50
CA ASP A 181 20.52 10.32 2.59
C ASP A 181 19.21 10.78 3.24
N ALA A 182 18.06 10.37 2.71
CA ALA A 182 16.78 10.69 3.30
C ALA A 182 16.59 9.98 4.64
N THR A 183 15.86 10.59 5.57
CA THR A 183 15.52 9.94 6.84
C THR A 183 14.37 8.96 6.61
N PRO A 184 14.54 7.65 6.89
CA PRO A 184 13.47 6.67 6.78
C PRO A 184 12.36 6.94 7.78
N ASP A 185 11.11 6.93 7.32
CA ASP A 185 9.91 7.00 8.16
C ASP A 185 9.38 5.59 8.50
N ALA A 186 8.29 5.53 9.29
CA ALA A 186 7.65 4.28 9.73
C ALA A 186 7.05 3.43 8.59
N HIS A 187 7.08 3.92 7.36
CA HIS A 187 6.63 3.21 6.15
C HIS A 187 7.78 3.00 5.15
N THR A 188 9.02 3.12 5.60
CA THR A 188 10.21 2.94 4.77
C THR A 188 10.92 1.62 5.12
N ALA A 189 11.21 0.82 4.09
CA ALA A 189 12.11 -0.32 4.17
C ALA A 189 13.53 0.12 3.79
N VAL A 190 14.50 -0.12 4.64
CA VAL A 190 15.92 0.09 4.35
C VAL A 190 16.56 -1.23 4.01
N VAL A 191 17.21 -1.32 2.87
CA VAL A 191 17.83 -2.56 2.37
C VAL A 191 19.27 -2.31 2.01
N THR A 192 20.18 -3.11 2.58
CA THR A 192 21.60 -3.08 2.23
C THR A 192 21.95 -4.32 1.40
N LEU A 193 22.43 -4.08 0.17
CA LEU A 193 22.80 -5.09 -0.82
C LEU A 193 24.29 -4.96 -1.17
N PHE A 194 25.12 -4.86 -0.17
CA PHE A 194 26.59 -4.81 -0.32
C PHE A 194 27.23 -6.18 -0.14
N HIS A 195 28.31 -6.41 -0.84
CA HIS A 195 29.22 -7.54 -0.61
C HIS A 195 30.38 -7.17 0.34
N ASP A 196 30.47 -5.87 0.70
CA ASP A 196 31.48 -5.28 1.56
C ASP A 196 30.85 -4.77 2.86
N HIS A 197 31.28 -5.33 3.99
CA HIS A 197 30.74 -4.98 5.31
C HIS A 197 31.02 -3.54 5.74
N ASP A 198 32.21 -3.01 5.40
CA ASP A 198 32.58 -1.66 5.81
C ASP A 198 31.68 -0.60 5.18
N ARG A 199 31.17 -0.87 3.99
CA ARG A 199 30.24 0.00 3.27
C ARG A 199 28.81 -0.08 3.77
N GLU A 200 28.37 -1.22 4.31
CA GLU A 200 26.99 -1.39 4.77
C GLU A 200 26.73 -0.86 6.19
N LEU A 201 27.74 -0.95 7.09
CA LEU A 201 27.57 -0.60 8.51
C LEU A 201 27.07 0.84 8.74
N PRO A 202 27.56 1.87 8.04
CA PRO A 202 27.02 3.22 8.19
C PRO A 202 25.55 3.35 7.82
N ALA A 203 25.09 2.65 6.77
CA ALA A 203 23.69 2.65 6.34
C ALA A 203 22.81 1.94 7.37
N LEU A 204 23.23 0.78 7.87
CA LEU A 204 22.53 0.04 8.93
C LEU A 204 22.45 0.83 10.23
N ALA A 205 23.53 1.47 10.64
CA ALA A 205 23.56 2.31 11.85
C ALA A 205 22.58 3.50 11.75
N ARG A 206 22.44 4.12 10.57
CA ARG A 206 21.41 5.14 10.33
C ARG A 206 20.01 4.57 10.36
N ALA A 207 19.80 3.43 9.72
CA ALA A 207 18.50 2.75 9.70
C ALA A 207 18.04 2.36 11.12
N LEU A 208 18.92 1.85 11.95
CA LEU A 208 18.62 1.48 13.34
C LEU A 208 18.21 2.68 14.21
N ARG A 209 18.70 3.89 13.89
CA ARG A 209 18.30 5.14 14.57
C ARG A 209 17.03 5.77 13.99
N SER A 210 16.46 5.19 12.93
CA SER A 210 15.26 5.69 12.27
C SER A 210 14.03 4.87 12.66
N GLU A 211 12.87 5.33 12.18
CA GLU A 211 11.58 4.64 12.34
C GLU A 211 11.33 3.56 11.27
N ALA A 212 12.29 3.24 10.41
CA ALA A 212 12.14 2.27 9.35
C ALA A 212 11.41 1.01 9.84
N PHE A 213 10.33 0.62 9.15
CA PHE A 213 9.56 -0.58 9.55
C PHE A 213 10.30 -1.87 9.26
N TYR A 214 11.24 -1.85 8.32
CA TYR A 214 12.01 -2.99 7.91
C TYR A 214 13.45 -2.58 7.63
N ILE A 215 14.40 -3.37 8.16
CA ILE A 215 15.83 -3.21 7.89
C ILE A 215 16.35 -4.56 7.43
N GLY A 216 16.74 -4.67 6.17
CA GLY A 216 17.19 -5.91 5.57
C GLY A 216 18.62 -5.84 5.06
N ALA A 217 19.37 -6.92 5.22
CA ALA A 217 20.75 -6.98 4.78
C ALA A 217 21.07 -8.29 4.02
N LEU A 218 21.71 -8.12 2.86
CA LEU A 218 22.20 -9.22 2.04
C LEU A 218 23.37 -9.95 2.75
N GLY A 219 23.50 -11.26 2.49
CA GLY A 219 24.68 -12.00 2.89
C GLY A 219 24.38 -13.41 3.39
N SER A 220 25.38 -14.05 3.98
CA SER A 220 25.27 -15.35 4.62
C SER A 220 24.96 -15.21 6.12
N ARG A 221 24.63 -16.32 6.78
CA ARG A 221 24.52 -16.36 8.26
C ARG A 221 25.81 -15.91 8.94
N ARG A 222 26.98 -16.22 8.36
CA ARG A 222 28.28 -15.76 8.87
C ARG A 222 28.43 -14.24 8.73
N ALA A 223 28.04 -13.69 7.58
CA ALA A 223 28.02 -12.24 7.36
C ALA A 223 27.07 -11.54 8.35
N GLN A 224 25.90 -12.11 8.62
CA GLN A 224 24.96 -11.57 9.61
C GLN A 224 25.59 -11.56 11.01
N ALA A 225 26.25 -12.63 11.45
CA ALA A 225 26.88 -12.67 12.76
C ALA A 225 27.99 -11.61 12.89
N ALA A 226 28.85 -11.45 11.87
CA ALA A 226 29.89 -10.43 11.85
C ALA A 226 29.33 -9.00 11.90
N ARG A 227 28.24 -8.73 11.16
CA ARG A 227 27.51 -7.47 11.12
C ARG A 227 26.96 -7.09 12.50
N LEU A 228 26.29 -8.04 13.15
CA LEU A 228 25.73 -7.82 14.49
C LEU A 228 26.82 -7.54 15.53
N ALA A 229 27.94 -8.28 15.47
CA ALA A 229 29.09 -8.04 16.36
C ALA A 229 29.66 -6.62 16.16
N ALA A 230 29.88 -6.20 14.92
CA ALA A 230 30.41 -4.84 14.62
C ALA A 230 29.45 -3.73 15.06
N LEU A 231 28.12 -3.92 14.93
CA LEU A 231 27.12 -2.96 15.41
C LEU A 231 27.02 -2.95 16.94
N THR A 232 27.23 -4.09 17.61
CA THR A 232 27.34 -4.16 19.08
C THR A 232 28.53 -3.31 19.57
N GLU A 233 29.68 -3.40 18.90
CA GLU A 233 30.86 -2.57 19.22
C GLU A 233 30.60 -1.08 19.02
N GLN A 234 29.66 -0.71 18.12
CA GLN A 234 29.19 0.66 17.94
C GLN A 234 28.13 1.11 18.97
N GLY A 235 27.79 0.26 19.94
CA GLY A 235 26.91 0.58 21.05
C GLY A 235 25.42 0.31 20.81
N PHE A 236 25.03 -0.43 19.76
CA PHE A 236 23.64 -0.86 19.58
C PHE A 236 23.32 -2.03 20.50
N ASP A 237 22.17 -1.96 21.16
CA ASP A 237 21.66 -3.03 22.03
C ASP A 237 20.99 -4.16 21.23
N LEU A 238 20.69 -5.26 21.91
CA LEU A 238 20.06 -6.43 21.27
C LEU A 238 18.70 -6.10 20.64
N ALA A 239 17.90 -5.25 21.27
CA ALA A 239 16.58 -4.88 20.77
C ALA A 239 16.67 -4.11 19.46
N ALA A 240 17.66 -3.22 19.32
CA ALA A 240 17.95 -2.56 18.06
C ALA A 240 18.43 -3.55 16.99
N LEU A 241 19.33 -4.44 17.34
CA LEU A 241 19.91 -5.42 16.43
C LEU A 241 18.89 -6.44 15.92
N ASP A 242 17.92 -6.82 16.71
CA ASP A 242 16.82 -7.72 16.34
C ASP A 242 15.92 -7.15 15.22
N ARG A 243 15.99 -5.83 14.97
CA ARG A 243 15.31 -5.20 13.83
C ARG A 243 15.96 -5.54 12.47
N ILE A 244 17.19 -6.07 12.48
CA ILE A 244 17.89 -6.38 11.22
C ILE A 244 17.55 -7.78 10.76
N THR A 245 16.83 -7.87 9.67
CA THR A 245 16.57 -9.13 8.97
C THR A 245 17.77 -9.48 8.07
N GLY A 246 18.46 -10.53 8.40
CA GLY A 246 19.59 -11.05 7.64
C GLY A 246 19.83 -12.55 7.85
N PRO A 247 20.08 -13.29 6.79
CA PRO A 247 20.06 -12.95 5.36
C PRO A 247 18.67 -12.55 4.88
N ILE A 248 18.60 -11.50 4.06
CA ILE A 248 17.35 -11.03 3.47
C ILE A 248 16.81 -12.01 2.42
N GLY A 249 15.50 -12.18 2.40
CA GLY A 249 14.77 -12.93 1.39
C GLY A 249 14.14 -14.23 1.91
N VAL A 250 13.04 -14.63 1.26
CA VAL A 250 12.27 -15.86 1.59
C VAL A 250 12.86 -17.12 0.93
N VAL A 251 13.72 -16.97 -0.09
CA VAL A 251 14.38 -18.07 -0.79
C VAL A 251 15.84 -18.13 -0.38
N SER A 252 16.27 -19.26 0.20
CA SER A 252 17.66 -19.47 0.62
C SER A 252 18.07 -20.93 0.34
N PRO A 253 19.18 -21.18 -0.34
CA PRO A 253 20.07 -20.20 -0.97
C PRO A 253 19.52 -19.65 -2.29
N ALA A 254 19.69 -18.36 -2.55
CA ALA A 254 19.49 -17.75 -3.85
C ALA A 254 20.84 -17.26 -4.42
N ARG A 255 21.05 -17.45 -5.73
CA ARG A 255 22.31 -17.11 -6.40
C ARG A 255 22.14 -16.22 -7.64
N ASP A 256 20.93 -16.10 -8.17
CA ASP A 256 20.59 -15.15 -9.25
C ASP A 256 20.18 -13.81 -8.63
N PRO A 257 20.77 -12.68 -9.04
CA PRO A 257 20.44 -11.35 -8.52
C PRO A 257 18.95 -11.02 -8.60
N ARG A 258 18.28 -11.45 -9.66
CA ARG A 258 16.83 -11.19 -9.85
C ARG A 258 16.00 -12.02 -8.85
N LEU A 259 16.41 -13.26 -8.58
CA LEU A 259 15.76 -14.11 -7.58
C LEU A 259 15.97 -13.57 -6.18
N ILE A 260 17.18 -13.07 -5.87
CA ILE A 260 17.49 -12.42 -4.60
C ILE A 260 16.60 -11.20 -4.42
N ALA A 261 16.52 -10.32 -5.42
CA ALA A 261 15.69 -9.12 -5.40
C ALA A 261 14.18 -9.44 -5.22
N ALA A 262 13.64 -10.38 -5.99
CA ALA A 262 12.23 -10.79 -5.88
C ALA A 262 11.94 -11.42 -4.50
N SER A 263 12.84 -12.25 -3.99
CA SER A 263 12.75 -12.89 -2.68
C SER A 263 12.78 -11.87 -1.54
N ALA A 264 13.68 -10.88 -1.62
CA ALA A 264 13.74 -9.77 -0.68
C ALA A 264 12.48 -8.90 -0.72
N LEU A 265 12.02 -8.52 -1.91
CA LEU A 265 10.79 -7.74 -2.08
C LEU A 265 9.58 -8.44 -1.47
N THR A 266 9.43 -9.75 -1.72
CA THR A 266 8.33 -10.54 -1.16
C THR A 266 8.36 -10.52 0.38
N GLN A 267 9.52 -10.67 0.99
CA GLN A 267 9.66 -10.63 2.46
C GLN A 267 9.30 -9.26 3.02
N ILE A 268 9.76 -8.19 2.38
CA ILE A 268 9.48 -6.81 2.81
C ILE A 268 7.99 -6.51 2.72
N LEU A 269 7.34 -6.87 1.60
CA LEU A 269 5.92 -6.65 1.41
C LEU A 269 5.08 -7.47 2.39
N ALA A 270 5.47 -8.70 2.71
CA ALA A 270 4.83 -9.50 3.75
C ALA A 270 4.91 -8.82 5.13
N ALA A 271 6.06 -8.25 5.48
CA ALA A 271 6.23 -7.49 6.73
C ALA A 271 5.35 -6.23 6.75
N TYR A 272 5.25 -5.54 5.60
CA TYR A 272 4.39 -4.34 5.48
C TYR A 272 2.90 -4.67 5.61
N GLU A 273 2.46 -5.81 5.06
CA GLU A 273 1.11 -6.32 5.22
C GLU A 273 0.73 -6.55 6.69
N VAL A 274 1.66 -7.11 7.48
CA VAL A 274 1.46 -7.31 8.93
C VAL A 274 1.40 -5.97 9.68
N LEU A 275 2.25 -5.00 9.29
CA LEU A 275 2.28 -3.67 9.90
C LEU A 275 0.96 -2.91 9.70
N THR A 276 0.28 -3.14 8.58
CA THR A 276 -0.89 -2.36 8.14
C THR A 276 -2.22 -3.12 8.21
N ALA A 277 -2.21 -4.32 8.82
CA ALA A 277 -3.39 -5.18 9.00
C ALA A 277 -4.35 -4.71 10.16
#